data_456bba624f5cee5196f0ece1e809d774
#
_entry.id   456bba624f5cee5196f0ece1e809d774
#
_cell.length_a   1.000
_cell.length_b   1.000
_cell.length_c   1.000
_cell.angle_alpha   90.00
_cell.angle_beta   90.00
_cell.angle_gamma   90.00
#
_symmetry.space_group_name_H-M   'P 1'
#
loop_
_entity.id
_entity.type
_entity.pdbx_description
1 polymer ?
#
loop_
_entity_poly.entity_id
_entity_poly.type
_entity_poly.pdbx_seq_one_letter_code
_entity_poly.pdbx_strand_id
1 'polypeptide(L)'
;MEEPNFWDNPEEAQEQMKQLSSMKEDRDTYQKLVSAKEDMETLIEMGQEEDDDSVVPEIAEMMEEFKASFDAIRIKTLLSGEFDKDNAIIKLNAGAGGTEACDWCGMLYRMYTRWAERKGFTIEELDFLDGDEAGVKSVTFQVNGENAYGYLKSEKGVHRLVRISPFNAAGKRQTSFVSCDVMPDIDKEIDVEVRDEDIRIDTYRSSGAGGQHINKTSSAIRITHIPTGTVVQCQNERSQFQNKDKAMQMLKAKLYLLKQEANAEKLSDIRGEVKEIGWGNQIRSYVMQPYTMVKDHRTNAETGNVDAVMDGGIDLFINAYLKWIALGTGAKEEEA
;
A
#
# COMPACT_ATOMS: atom_id res chain seq x y z
N MET A 1 -18.16 -23.38 15.92
CA MET A 1 -18.08 -24.54 15.01
C MET A 1 -18.95 -25.72 15.49
N GLU A 2 -19.26 -25.79 16.75
CA GLU A 2 -20.12 -26.85 17.32
C GLU A 2 -21.61 -26.52 17.26
N GLU A 3 -21.99 -25.34 16.83
CA GLU A 3 -23.38 -24.95 16.65
C GLU A 3 -23.97 -25.61 15.40
N PRO A 4 -25.19 -26.20 15.50
CA PRO A 4 -25.80 -26.98 14.41
C PRO A 4 -26.00 -26.17 13.11
N ASN A 5 -26.10 -24.85 13.19
CA ASN A 5 -26.41 -23.94 12.08
C ASN A 5 -25.16 -23.21 11.52
N PHE A 6 -23.95 -23.55 12.00
CA PHE A 6 -22.70 -22.87 11.59
C PHE A 6 -22.45 -22.94 10.08
N TRP A 7 -22.86 -24.02 9.44
CA TRP A 7 -22.65 -24.29 8.02
C TRP A 7 -23.81 -23.86 7.12
N ASP A 8 -24.88 -23.30 7.70
CA ASP A 8 -26.06 -22.87 6.91
C ASP A 8 -25.75 -21.61 6.06
N ASN A 9 -24.78 -20.80 6.49
CA ASN A 9 -24.24 -19.69 5.70
C ASN A 9 -22.74 -19.91 5.42
N PRO A 10 -22.39 -20.43 4.23
CA PRO A 10 -21.01 -20.77 3.89
C PRO A 10 -20.06 -19.57 3.91
N GLU A 11 -20.52 -18.36 3.54
CA GLU A 11 -19.70 -17.15 3.50
C GLU A 11 -19.33 -16.69 4.91
N GLU A 12 -20.29 -16.64 5.81
CA GLU A 12 -20.08 -16.30 7.21
C GLU A 12 -19.20 -17.34 7.94
N ALA A 13 -19.42 -18.62 7.66
CA ALA A 13 -18.61 -19.70 8.19
C ALA A 13 -17.15 -19.59 7.73
N GLN A 14 -16.92 -19.27 6.46
CA GLN A 14 -15.59 -19.08 5.91
C GLN A 14 -14.88 -17.85 6.51
N GLU A 15 -15.58 -16.75 6.70
CA GLU A 15 -15.04 -15.56 7.36
C GLU A 15 -14.65 -15.83 8.80
N GLN A 16 -15.51 -16.52 9.57
CA GLN A 16 -15.20 -16.90 10.94
C GLN A 16 -14.02 -17.90 11.03
N MET A 17 -13.91 -18.82 10.08
CA MET A 17 -12.76 -19.74 10.01
C MET A 17 -11.46 -18.98 9.71
N LYS A 18 -11.50 -17.99 8.82
CA LYS A 18 -10.35 -17.12 8.50
C LYS A 18 -9.92 -16.31 9.73
N GLN A 19 -10.89 -15.73 10.46
CA GLN A 19 -10.61 -15.00 11.69
C GLN A 19 -10.02 -15.90 12.77
N LEU A 20 -10.56 -17.11 12.95
CA LEU A 20 -10.04 -18.08 13.91
C LEU A 20 -8.62 -18.52 13.55
N SER A 21 -8.32 -18.72 12.27
CA SER A 21 -6.99 -19.09 11.79
C SER A 21 -5.99 -17.97 12.08
N SER A 22 -6.34 -16.72 11.79
CA SER A 22 -5.51 -15.54 12.10
C SER A 22 -5.23 -15.42 13.61
N MET A 23 -6.27 -15.56 14.46
CA MET A 23 -6.08 -15.50 15.91
C MET A 23 -5.20 -16.64 16.44
N LYS A 24 -5.27 -17.83 15.85
CA LYS A 24 -4.38 -18.94 16.21
C LYS A 24 -2.94 -18.66 15.82
N GLU A 25 -2.74 -18.12 14.63
CA GLU A 25 -1.40 -17.74 14.15
C GLU A 25 -0.77 -16.67 15.04
N ASP A 26 -1.53 -15.65 15.42
CA ASP A 26 -1.07 -14.59 16.32
C ASP A 26 -0.70 -15.16 17.70
N ARG A 27 -1.54 -16.05 18.25
CA ARG A 27 -1.25 -16.74 19.50
C ARG A 27 0.02 -17.60 19.41
N ASP A 28 0.14 -18.39 18.35
CA ASP A 28 1.26 -19.30 18.16
C ASP A 28 2.57 -18.51 17.96
N THR A 29 2.51 -17.37 17.28
CA THR A 29 3.65 -16.46 17.09
C THR A 29 4.04 -15.81 18.42
N TYR A 30 3.08 -15.39 19.24
CA TYR A 30 3.34 -14.88 20.59
C TYR A 30 3.98 -15.95 21.48
N GLN A 31 3.46 -17.20 21.46
CA GLN A 31 4.02 -18.30 22.23
C GLN A 31 5.47 -18.61 21.83
N LYS A 32 5.78 -18.58 20.52
CA LYS A 32 7.16 -18.74 20.04
C LYS A 32 8.09 -17.65 20.56
N LEU A 33 7.63 -16.39 20.63
CA LEU A 33 8.43 -15.31 21.22
C LEU A 33 8.69 -15.53 22.71
N VAL A 34 7.66 -15.94 23.46
CA VAL A 34 7.81 -16.25 24.89
C VAL A 34 8.83 -17.38 25.09
N SER A 35 8.70 -18.46 24.31
CA SER A 35 9.64 -19.60 24.39
C SER A 35 11.07 -19.17 24.02
N ALA A 36 11.24 -18.43 22.92
CA ALA A 36 12.57 -17.93 22.51
C ALA A 36 13.23 -17.03 23.57
N LYS A 37 12.42 -16.23 24.29
CA LYS A 37 12.91 -15.42 25.41
C LYS A 37 13.37 -16.33 26.56
N GLU A 38 12.57 -17.32 26.96
CA GLU A 38 12.88 -18.26 28.04
C GLU A 38 14.11 -19.10 27.71
N ASP A 39 14.26 -19.54 26.44
CA ASP A 39 15.43 -20.29 25.96
C ASP A 39 16.71 -19.45 26.05
N MET A 40 16.64 -18.16 25.63
CA MET A 40 17.78 -17.24 25.76
C MET A 40 18.13 -16.97 27.24
N GLU A 41 17.14 -16.77 28.11
CA GLU A 41 17.38 -16.58 29.55
C GLU A 41 18.08 -17.79 30.16
N THR A 42 17.61 -19.00 29.82
CA THR A 42 18.20 -20.25 30.27
C THR A 42 19.66 -20.42 29.81
N LEU A 43 19.94 -20.13 28.53
CA LEU A 43 21.30 -20.17 27.99
C LEU A 43 22.23 -19.16 28.66
N ILE A 44 21.75 -17.95 28.99
CA ILE A 44 22.51 -16.93 29.71
C ILE A 44 22.84 -17.43 31.12
N GLU A 45 21.84 -17.99 31.84
CA GLU A 45 22.05 -18.52 33.20
C GLU A 45 23.09 -19.68 33.18
N MET A 46 22.95 -20.62 32.25
CA MET A 46 23.91 -21.74 32.10
C MET A 46 25.32 -21.24 31.81
N GLY A 47 25.48 -20.29 30.86
CA GLY A 47 26.78 -19.71 30.53
C GLY A 47 27.44 -18.98 31.71
N GLN A 48 26.62 -18.31 32.55
CA GLN A 48 27.09 -17.65 33.76
C GLN A 48 27.50 -18.62 34.87
N GLU A 49 26.75 -19.71 35.04
CA GLU A 49 27.05 -20.73 36.04
C GLU A 49 28.32 -21.52 35.71
N GLU A 50 28.56 -21.80 34.43
CA GLU A 50 29.70 -22.60 33.96
C GLU A 50 30.91 -21.71 33.56
N ASP A 51 30.80 -20.38 33.65
CA ASP A 51 31.82 -19.42 33.21
C ASP A 51 32.25 -19.67 31.74
N ASP A 52 31.27 -20.01 30.87
CA ASP A 52 31.47 -20.41 29.49
C ASP A 52 31.00 -19.34 28.50
N ASP A 53 31.96 -18.59 27.97
CA ASP A 53 31.67 -17.55 26.95
C ASP A 53 31.35 -18.13 25.55
N SER A 54 31.43 -19.44 25.34
CA SER A 54 31.14 -20.04 24.03
C SER A 54 29.69 -19.95 23.60
N VAL A 55 28.77 -19.72 24.53
CA VAL A 55 27.34 -19.54 24.28
C VAL A 55 26.98 -18.13 23.74
N VAL A 56 27.88 -17.16 23.89
CA VAL A 56 27.61 -15.75 23.50
C VAL A 56 27.23 -15.57 22.02
N PRO A 57 27.93 -16.20 21.04
CA PRO A 57 27.53 -16.08 19.64
C PRO A 57 26.14 -16.65 19.34
N GLU A 58 25.77 -17.76 19.97
CA GLU A 58 24.46 -18.39 19.82
C GLU A 58 23.35 -17.50 20.37
N ILE A 59 23.54 -16.94 21.57
CA ILE A 59 22.61 -15.98 22.18
C ILE A 59 22.47 -14.73 21.28
N ALA A 60 23.55 -14.26 20.68
CA ALA A 60 23.51 -13.10 19.79
C ALA A 60 22.66 -13.37 18.53
N GLU A 61 22.78 -14.56 17.94
CA GLU A 61 21.96 -15.00 16.80
C GLU A 61 20.49 -15.11 17.18
N MET A 62 20.19 -15.79 18.28
CA MET A 62 18.84 -15.89 18.83
C MET A 62 18.21 -14.53 19.13
N MET A 63 18.99 -13.57 19.64
CA MET A 63 18.55 -12.22 19.92
C MET A 63 18.18 -11.45 18.64
N GLU A 64 18.93 -11.61 17.56
CA GLU A 64 18.61 -10.97 16.27
C GLU A 64 17.31 -11.57 15.66
N GLU A 65 17.13 -12.89 15.73
CA GLU A 65 15.89 -13.55 15.31
C GLU A 65 14.68 -13.12 16.15
N PHE A 66 14.90 -13.04 17.47
CA PHE A 66 13.86 -12.56 18.40
C PHE A 66 13.45 -11.12 18.09
N LYS A 67 14.41 -10.20 17.88
CA LYS A 67 14.13 -8.80 17.52
C LYS A 67 13.34 -8.70 16.21
N ALA A 68 13.73 -9.48 15.19
CA ALA A 68 13.04 -9.50 13.91
C ALA A 68 11.58 -9.97 14.07
N SER A 69 11.36 -11.04 14.81
CA SER A 69 10.04 -11.60 15.09
C SER A 69 9.17 -10.68 15.97
N PHE A 70 9.78 -10.06 16.98
CA PHE A 70 9.13 -9.08 17.83
C PHE A 70 8.69 -7.82 17.07
N ASP A 71 9.57 -7.28 16.22
CA ASP A 71 9.24 -6.12 15.38
C ASP A 71 8.10 -6.45 14.39
N ALA A 72 8.06 -7.66 13.84
CA ALA A 72 6.98 -8.09 12.97
C ALA A 72 5.62 -8.11 13.69
N ILE A 73 5.55 -8.69 14.91
CA ILE A 73 4.32 -8.67 15.71
C ILE A 73 3.95 -7.26 16.13
N ARG A 74 4.92 -6.47 16.56
CA ARG A 74 4.70 -5.07 16.95
C ARG A 74 4.05 -4.30 15.83
N ILE A 75 4.49 -4.47 14.58
CA ILE A 75 3.90 -3.82 13.43
C ILE A 75 2.47 -4.29 13.20
N LYS A 76 2.20 -5.61 13.30
CA LYS A 76 0.82 -6.13 13.21
C LYS A 76 -0.10 -5.47 14.25
N THR A 77 0.36 -5.24 15.47
CA THR A 77 -0.46 -4.59 16.52
C THR A 77 -0.73 -3.11 16.24
N LEU A 78 0.07 -2.45 15.41
CA LEU A 78 -0.16 -1.07 14.97
C LEU A 78 -1.24 -0.96 13.87
N LEU A 79 -1.58 -2.08 13.24
CA LEU A 79 -2.62 -2.17 12.21
C LEU A 79 -3.98 -2.38 12.87
N SER A 80 -4.48 -1.35 13.55
CA SER A 80 -5.73 -1.38 14.33
C SER A 80 -6.88 -0.57 13.69
N GLY A 81 -6.65 0.03 12.53
CA GLY A 81 -7.67 0.75 11.79
C GLY A 81 -8.76 -0.19 11.24
N GLU A 82 -9.96 0.34 11.08
CA GLU A 82 -11.15 -0.41 10.63
C GLU A 82 -10.90 -1.21 9.34
N PHE A 83 -10.12 -0.65 8.40
CA PHE A 83 -9.83 -1.26 7.09
C PHE A 83 -8.41 -1.79 6.96
N ASP A 84 -7.61 -1.76 8.04
CA ASP A 84 -6.21 -2.17 7.96
C ASP A 84 -6.02 -3.62 7.51
N LYS A 85 -7.01 -4.48 7.77
CA LYS A 85 -6.99 -5.90 7.39
C LYS A 85 -7.39 -6.17 5.94
N ASP A 86 -7.93 -5.17 5.25
CA ASP A 86 -8.46 -5.33 3.90
C ASP A 86 -7.34 -5.36 2.85
N ASN A 87 -7.72 -5.82 1.66
CA ASN A 87 -6.89 -5.68 0.46
C ASN A 87 -6.70 -4.20 0.12
N ALA A 88 -5.68 -3.88 -0.65
CA ALA A 88 -5.39 -2.52 -1.07
C ALA A 88 -5.61 -2.33 -2.57
N ILE A 89 -6.22 -1.24 -2.97
CA ILE A 89 -6.26 -0.77 -4.35
C ILE A 89 -5.31 0.42 -4.46
N ILE A 90 -4.29 0.27 -5.29
CA ILE A 90 -3.29 1.32 -5.54
C ILE A 90 -3.52 1.91 -6.92
N LYS A 91 -3.53 3.24 -7.00
CA LYS A 91 -3.54 3.98 -8.26
C LYS A 91 -2.31 4.86 -8.35
N LEU A 92 -1.47 4.61 -9.35
CA LEU A 92 -0.32 5.43 -9.69
C LEU A 92 -0.66 6.29 -10.91
N ASN A 93 -0.32 7.59 -10.86
CA ASN A 93 -0.45 8.48 -12.00
C ASN A 93 0.85 9.24 -12.20
N ALA A 94 1.36 9.21 -13.43
CA ALA A 94 2.48 10.03 -13.82
C ALA A 94 2.09 11.51 -13.75
N GLY A 95 2.90 12.28 -13.02
CA GLY A 95 2.71 13.73 -12.86
C GLY A 95 3.50 14.55 -13.89
N ALA A 96 3.95 15.72 -13.47
CA ALA A 96 4.81 16.56 -14.32
C ALA A 96 6.14 15.87 -14.60
N GLY A 97 6.55 15.83 -15.88
CA GLY A 97 7.82 15.22 -16.32
C GLY A 97 7.75 14.49 -17.66
N GLY A 98 6.57 14.42 -18.29
CA GLY A 98 6.41 13.78 -19.61
C GLY A 98 6.84 12.30 -19.58
N THR A 99 7.58 11.86 -20.60
CA THR A 99 8.10 10.48 -20.73
C THR A 99 8.87 9.99 -19.48
N GLU A 100 9.64 10.89 -18.85
CA GLU A 100 10.39 10.58 -17.63
C GLU A 100 9.46 10.25 -16.44
N ALA A 101 8.33 10.95 -16.30
CA ALA A 101 7.35 10.67 -15.26
C ALA A 101 6.59 9.35 -15.53
N CYS A 102 6.35 9.02 -16.79
CA CYS A 102 5.77 7.74 -17.19
C CYS A 102 6.71 6.57 -16.87
N ASP A 103 8.01 6.72 -17.14
CA ASP A 103 9.00 5.72 -16.78
C ASP A 103 9.11 5.55 -15.25
N TRP A 104 9.10 6.66 -14.51
CA TRP A 104 9.08 6.64 -13.06
C TRP A 104 7.84 5.92 -12.51
N CYS A 105 6.67 6.12 -13.11
CA CYS A 105 5.44 5.41 -12.75
C CYS A 105 5.59 3.89 -12.93
N GLY A 106 6.18 3.45 -14.05
CA GLY A 106 6.49 2.04 -14.29
C GLY A 106 7.48 1.45 -13.29
N MET A 107 8.49 2.23 -12.91
CA MET A 107 9.46 1.83 -11.87
C MET A 107 8.79 1.64 -10.51
N LEU A 108 7.90 2.55 -10.09
CA LEU A 108 7.13 2.43 -8.84
C LEU A 108 6.17 1.24 -8.89
N TYR A 109 5.47 1.02 -10.00
CA TYR A 109 4.61 -0.15 -10.17
C TYR A 109 5.40 -1.44 -9.97
N ARG A 110 6.57 -1.57 -10.61
CA ARG A 110 7.45 -2.72 -10.42
C ARG A 110 7.93 -2.85 -8.96
N MET A 111 8.26 -1.76 -8.30
CA MET A 111 8.70 -1.76 -6.90
C MET A 111 7.59 -2.32 -5.99
N TYR A 112 6.35 -1.87 -6.14
CA TYR A 112 5.22 -2.37 -5.35
C TYR A 112 4.88 -3.82 -5.68
N THR A 113 4.97 -4.22 -6.94
CA THR A 113 4.77 -5.61 -7.36
C THR A 113 5.78 -6.54 -6.67
N ARG A 114 7.05 -6.19 -6.67
CA ARG A 114 8.09 -6.97 -6.01
C ARG A 114 7.96 -7.01 -4.50
N TRP A 115 7.55 -5.91 -3.90
CA TRP A 115 7.25 -5.88 -2.47
C TRP A 115 6.09 -6.83 -2.13
N ALA A 116 5.01 -6.79 -2.89
CA ALA A 116 3.87 -7.67 -2.69
C ALA A 116 4.23 -9.16 -2.85
N GLU A 117 5.02 -9.50 -3.89
CA GLU A 117 5.54 -10.85 -4.09
C GLU A 117 6.37 -11.34 -2.90
N ARG A 118 7.25 -10.50 -2.34
CA ARG A 118 8.05 -10.82 -1.15
C ARG A 118 7.19 -11.05 0.10
N LYS A 119 6.05 -10.36 0.20
CA LYS A 119 5.07 -10.55 1.30
C LYS A 119 4.15 -11.75 1.08
N GLY A 120 4.23 -12.43 -0.08
CA GLY A 120 3.34 -13.50 -0.45
C GLY A 120 1.94 -13.02 -0.85
N PHE A 121 1.80 -11.73 -1.18
CA PHE A 121 0.56 -11.15 -1.66
C PHE A 121 0.40 -11.39 -3.16
N THR A 122 -0.85 -11.46 -3.61
CA THR A 122 -1.16 -11.54 -5.04
C THR A 122 -1.57 -10.19 -5.58
N ILE A 123 -1.24 -9.93 -6.85
CA ILE A 123 -1.56 -8.67 -7.53
C ILE A 123 -2.53 -8.96 -8.65
N GLU A 124 -3.56 -8.10 -8.75
CA GLU A 124 -4.50 -8.07 -9.85
C GLU A 124 -4.49 -6.68 -10.50
N GLU A 125 -4.15 -6.62 -11.78
CA GLU A 125 -4.17 -5.38 -12.54
C GLU A 125 -5.61 -5.04 -12.94
N LEU A 126 -6.10 -3.87 -12.53
CA LEU A 126 -7.47 -3.42 -12.80
C LEU A 126 -7.55 -2.49 -14.00
N ASP A 127 -6.56 -1.61 -14.16
CA ASP A 127 -6.49 -0.65 -15.26
C ASP A 127 -5.03 -0.30 -15.53
N PHE A 128 -4.65 -0.28 -16.81
CA PHE A 128 -3.29 0.03 -17.22
C PHE A 128 -3.31 0.90 -18.47
N LEU A 129 -2.64 2.03 -18.41
CA LEU A 129 -2.49 2.96 -19.51
C LEU A 129 -1.01 3.23 -19.76
N ASP A 130 -0.54 2.80 -20.93
CA ASP A 130 0.83 3.03 -21.39
C ASP A 130 1.12 4.54 -21.55
N GLY A 131 2.37 4.91 -21.36
CA GLY A 131 2.87 6.22 -21.77
C GLY A 131 2.96 6.33 -23.30
N ASP A 132 2.87 7.53 -23.82
CA ASP A 132 2.83 7.77 -25.27
C ASP A 132 4.13 7.31 -25.97
N GLU A 133 5.29 7.42 -25.31
CA GLU A 133 6.60 7.04 -25.84
C GLU A 133 7.25 5.90 -25.04
N ALA A 134 7.13 5.90 -23.74
CA ALA A 134 7.67 4.89 -22.83
C ALA A 134 7.00 4.94 -21.45
N GLY A 135 7.12 3.84 -20.71
CA GLY A 135 6.66 3.75 -19.33
C GLY A 135 5.14 3.68 -19.21
N VAL A 136 4.62 4.03 -18.03
CA VAL A 136 3.22 3.89 -17.63
C VAL A 136 2.65 5.28 -17.30
N LYS A 137 1.58 5.69 -17.98
CA LYS A 137 0.90 6.94 -17.70
C LYS A 137 0.03 6.86 -16.45
N SER A 138 -0.70 5.76 -16.31
CA SER A 138 -1.41 5.45 -15.09
C SER A 138 -1.61 3.94 -14.97
N VAL A 139 -1.59 3.43 -13.75
CA VAL A 139 -1.91 2.04 -13.46
C VAL A 139 -2.74 1.97 -12.18
N THR A 140 -3.77 1.13 -12.20
CA THR A 140 -4.56 0.79 -11.03
C THR A 140 -4.49 -0.72 -10.83
N PHE A 141 -4.07 -1.15 -9.68
CA PHE A 141 -3.92 -2.56 -9.34
C PHE A 141 -4.35 -2.83 -7.91
N GLN A 142 -4.81 -4.03 -7.67
CA GLN A 142 -5.23 -4.53 -6.38
C GLN A 142 -4.15 -5.43 -5.80
N VAL A 143 -3.84 -5.23 -4.53
CA VAL A 143 -2.93 -6.08 -3.76
C VAL A 143 -3.77 -6.87 -2.77
N ASN A 144 -3.83 -8.19 -2.97
CA ASN A 144 -4.63 -9.10 -2.17
C ASN A 144 -3.74 -9.78 -1.12
N GLY A 145 -4.05 -9.55 0.13
CA GLY A 145 -3.35 -10.15 1.27
C GLY A 145 -3.81 -9.58 2.60
N GLU A 146 -3.57 -10.31 3.66
CA GLU A 146 -3.92 -9.86 5.00
C GLU A 146 -3.13 -8.60 5.38
N ASN A 147 -3.85 -7.57 5.81
CA ASN A 147 -3.32 -6.25 6.15
C ASN A 147 -2.65 -5.48 4.99
N ALA A 148 -2.94 -5.82 3.74
CA ALA A 148 -2.33 -5.16 2.59
C ALA A 148 -2.59 -3.64 2.61
N TYR A 149 -3.83 -3.22 2.87
CA TYR A 149 -4.14 -1.80 3.01
C TYR A 149 -3.45 -1.16 4.20
N GLY A 150 -3.43 -1.83 5.34
CA GLY A 150 -2.79 -1.33 6.55
C GLY A 150 -1.30 -0.98 6.36
N TYR A 151 -0.58 -1.78 5.59
CA TYR A 151 0.81 -1.48 5.20
C TYR A 151 0.89 -0.37 4.16
N LEU A 152 0.13 -0.50 3.07
CA LEU A 152 0.25 0.33 1.88
C LEU A 152 -0.35 1.73 2.02
N LYS A 153 -1.24 1.97 3.00
CA LYS A 153 -1.73 3.32 3.33
C LYS A 153 -0.59 4.31 3.62
N SER A 154 0.57 3.80 4.07
CA SER A 154 1.79 4.57 4.27
C SER A 154 2.38 5.16 2.98
N GLU A 155 2.05 4.56 1.83
CA GLU A 155 2.60 4.94 0.53
C GLU A 155 1.77 6.01 -0.20
N LYS A 156 0.62 6.39 0.38
CA LYS A 156 -0.25 7.43 -0.17
C LYS A 156 0.45 8.79 -0.17
N GLY A 157 0.58 9.38 -1.36
CA GLY A 157 1.17 10.71 -1.55
C GLY A 157 1.97 10.84 -2.83
N VAL A 158 2.88 11.82 -2.87
CA VAL A 158 3.70 12.11 -4.05
C VAL A 158 5.10 11.54 -3.88
N HIS A 159 5.56 10.78 -4.87
CA HIS A 159 6.88 10.19 -4.96
C HIS A 159 7.74 10.97 -5.96
N ARG A 160 8.86 11.49 -5.51
CA ARG A 160 9.77 12.31 -6.30
C ARG A 160 11.01 11.52 -6.70
N LEU A 161 11.29 11.45 -8.00
CA LEU A 161 12.54 10.93 -8.54
C LEU A 161 13.47 12.06 -8.97
N VAL A 162 14.76 11.91 -8.68
CA VAL A 162 15.84 12.78 -9.18
C VAL A 162 16.93 11.88 -9.77
N ARG A 163 17.07 11.92 -11.10
CA ARG A 163 18.11 11.14 -11.79
C ARG A 163 18.59 11.85 -13.08
N ILE A 164 19.67 11.35 -13.66
CA ILE A 164 20.03 11.67 -15.03
C ILE A 164 19.07 10.93 -15.96
N SER A 165 18.32 11.65 -16.76
CA SER A 165 17.30 11.06 -17.63
C SER A 165 17.92 10.21 -18.74
N PRO A 166 17.48 8.94 -18.91
CA PRO A 166 17.89 8.13 -20.06
C PRO A 166 17.28 8.58 -21.37
N PHE A 167 16.23 9.42 -21.33
CA PHE A 167 15.53 9.97 -22.50
C PHE A 167 16.11 11.31 -22.97
N ASN A 168 17.06 11.87 -22.21
CA ASN A 168 17.67 13.16 -22.56
C ASN A 168 19.10 12.96 -23.08
N ALA A 169 19.30 13.15 -24.38
CA ALA A 169 20.62 13.01 -25.02
C ALA A 169 21.71 13.92 -24.41
N ALA A 170 21.34 15.03 -23.77
CA ALA A 170 22.27 15.93 -23.10
C ALA A 170 22.67 15.46 -21.68
N GLY A 171 22.16 14.33 -21.20
CA GLY A 171 22.49 13.78 -19.89
C GLY A 171 22.12 14.69 -18.71
N LYS A 172 21.11 15.54 -18.87
CA LYS A 172 20.70 16.46 -17.81
C LYS A 172 19.96 15.72 -16.70
N ARG A 173 20.24 16.12 -15.46
CA ARG A 173 19.50 15.67 -14.29
C ARG A 173 18.08 16.26 -14.33
N GLN A 174 17.08 15.38 -14.17
CA GLN A 174 15.67 15.76 -14.17
C GLN A 174 14.99 15.32 -12.88
N THR A 175 13.87 15.94 -12.59
CA THR A 175 13.01 15.63 -11.46
C THR A 175 11.63 15.27 -12.00
N SER A 176 11.11 14.12 -11.60
CA SER A 176 9.80 13.61 -11.98
C SER A 176 8.96 13.28 -10.76
N PHE A 177 7.66 13.39 -10.91
CA PHE A 177 6.71 13.15 -9.84
C PHE A 177 5.67 12.13 -10.27
N VAL A 178 5.31 11.25 -9.35
CA VAL A 178 4.19 10.31 -9.48
C VAL A 178 3.34 10.43 -8.23
N SER A 179 2.03 10.53 -8.42
CA SER A 179 1.08 10.42 -7.31
C SER A 179 0.70 8.97 -7.09
N CYS A 180 0.73 8.55 -5.84
CA CYS A 180 0.26 7.26 -5.37
C CYS A 180 -0.99 7.50 -4.51
N ASP A 181 -2.12 6.95 -4.93
CA ASP A 181 -3.35 6.92 -4.15
C ASP A 181 -3.61 5.48 -3.69
N VAL A 182 -3.95 5.30 -2.42
CA VAL A 182 -4.18 3.99 -1.82
C VAL A 182 -5.55 3.97 -1.18
N MET A 183 -6.34 2.97 -1.51
CA MET A 183 -7.70 2.78 -1.04
C MET A 183 -7.87 1.34 -0.51
N PRO A 184 -8.69 1.11 0.51
CA PRO A 184 -9.07 -0.24 0.89
C PRO A 184 -9.98 -0.86 -0.19
N ASP A 185 -9.85 -2.17 -0.39
CA ASP A 185 -10.82 -2.97 -1.14
C ASP A 185 -11.91 -3.42 -0.18
N ILE A 186 -13.02 -2.73 -0.19
CA ILE A 186 -14.10 -2.96 0.76
C ILE A 186 -15.13 -3.88 0.11
N ASP A 187 -15.11 -5.15 0.50
CA ASP A 187 -16.14 -6.14 0.12
C ASP A 187 -17.48 -5.91 0.86
N LYS A 188 -17.46 -5.16 1.96
CA LYS A 188 -18.68 -4.86 2.74
C LYS A 188 -19.37 -3.66 2.12
N GLU A 189 -20.70 -3.74 2.03
CA GLU A 189 -21.55 -2.61 1.66
C GLU A 189 -21.16 -1.39 2.49
N ILE A 190 -20.41 -0.49 1.86
CA ILE A 190 -20.21 0.83 2.46
C ILE A 190 -21.60 1.42 2.52
N ASP A 191 -22.02 1.90 3.69
CA ASP A 191 -23.23 2.68 3.89
C ASP A 191 -23.09 4.08 3.20
N VAL A 192 -22.73 4.03 1.93
CA VAL A 192 -22.75 5.11 0.96
C VAL A 192 -23.76 4.68 -0.08
N GLU A 193 -24.98 5.16 0.06
CA GLU A 193 -26.04 4.97 -0.92
C GLU A 193 -25.61 5.66 -2.23
N VAL A 194 -25.25 4.86 -3.23
CA VAL A 194 -24.99 5.34 -4.59
C VAL A 194 -26.23 5.08 -5.41
N ARG A 195 -26.96 6.15 -5.72
CA ARG A 195 -28.17 6.05 -6.55
C ARG A 195 -27.80 6.00 -8.01
N ASP A 196 -28.57 5.28 -8.81
CA ASP A 196 -28.34 5.19 -10.27
C ASP A 196 -28.43 6.57 -10.96
N GLU A 197 -29.22 7.49 -10.41
CA GLU A 197 -29.34 8.87 -10.90
C GLU A 197 -28.11 9.75 -10.63
N ASP A 198 -27.28 9.38 -9.63
CA ASP A 198 -26.08 10.10 -9.23
C ASP A 198 -24.84 9.65 -10.00
N ILE A 199 -24.95 8.62 -10.83
CA ILE A 199 -23.84 8.08 -11.59
C ILE A 199 -24.07 8.20 -13.10
N ARG A 200 -22.99 8.52 -13.81
CA ARG A 200 -22.94 8.40 -15.27
C ARG A 200 -21.97 7.29 -15.63
N ILE A 201 -22.47 6.30 -16.37
CA ILE A 201 -21.66 5.17 -16.83
C ILE A 201 -21.38 5.37 -18.31
N ASP A 202 -20.12 5.56 -18.65
CA ASP A 202 -19.62 5.65 -20.01
C ASP A 202 -18.88 4.35 -20.36
N THR A 203 -19.28 3.74 -21.49
CA THR A 203 -18.58 2.59 -22.05
C THR A 203 -17.63 3.07 -23.14
N TYR A 204 -16.39 2.59 -23.12
CA TYR A 204 -15.41 2.96 -24.14
C TYR A 204 -14.58 1.73 -24.55
N ARG A 205 -13.82 1.89 -25.61
CA ARG A 205 -12.93 0.83 -26.08
C ARG A 205 -11.67 0.86 -25.21
N SER A 206 -11.31 -0.30 -24.66
CA SER A 206 -10.04 -0.43 -23.94
C SER A 206 -8.88 -0.10 -24.87
N SER A 207 -7.95 0.71 -24.37
CA SER A 207 -6.70 1.04 -25.06
C SER A 207 -5.57 0.25 -24.40
N GLY A 208 -4.87 -0.59 -25.18
CA GLY A 208 -3.74 -1.39 -24.72
C GLY A 208 -3.17 -2.23 -25.87
N ALA A 209 -1.95 -2.72 -25.71
CA ALA A 209 -1.28 -3.62 -26.64
C ALA A 209 -1.95 -5.00 -26.64
N GLY A 210 -3.07 -5.14 -27.32
CA GLY A 210 -3.83 -6.39 -27.43
C GLY A 210 -4.41 -6.56 -28.82
N GLY A 211 -4.49 -7.81 -29.29
CA GLY A 211 -4.91 -8.19 -30.64
C GLY A 211 -6.32 -7.71 -31.02
N GLN A 212 -6.73 -8.00 -32.27
CA GLN A 212 -7.97 -7.52 -32.92
C GLN A 212 -9.27 -7.60 -32.11
N HIS A 213 -9.33 -8.38 -31.03
CA HIS A 213 -10.53 -8.54 -30.22
C HIS A 213 -10.74 -7.38 -29.24
N ILE A 214 -9.67 -6.79 -28.71
CA ILE A 214 -9.71 -5.66 -27.75
C ILE A 214 -10.21 -4.39 -28.42
N ASN A 215 -9.90 -4.20 -29.70
CA ASN A 215 -10.28 -3.02 -30.46
C ASN A 215 -11.73 -3.05 -30.98
N LYS A 216 -12.48 -4.16 -30.82
CA LYS A 216 -13.85 -4.32 -31.34
C LYS A 216 -14.94 -4.26 -30.27
N THR A 217 -14.63 -4.51 -29.00
CA THR A 217 -15.60 -4.53 -27.90
C THR A 217 -15.39 -3.37 -26.97
N SER A 218 -16.44 -2.58 -26.70
CA SER A 218 -16.45 -1.52 -25.70
C SER A 218 -16.68 -2.13 -24.31
N SER A 219 -15.70 -2.90 -23.79
CA SER A 219 -15.80 -3.57 -22.50
C SER A 219 -15.31 -2.69 -21.33
N ALA A 220 -14.54 -1.64 -21.62
CA ALA A 220 -14.07 -0.71 -20.61
C ALA A 220 -15.22 0.16 -20.09
N ILE A 221 -15.25 0.34 -18.77
CA ILE A 221 -16.25 1.12 -18.05
C ILE A 221 -15.57 2.30 -17.37
N ARG A 222 -16.17 3.47 -17.50
CA ARG A 222 -15.90 4.66 -16.70
C ARG A 222 -17.16 5.04 -15.96
N ILE A 223 -17.08 5.17 -14.64
CA ILE A 223 -18.19 5.66 -13.82
C ILE A 223 -17.80 7.03 -13.28
N THR A 224 -18.66 7.99 -13.49
CA THR A 224 -18.54 9.35 -12.93
C THR A 224 -19.66 9.55 -11.94
N HIS A 225 -19.32 9.81 -10.68
CA HIS A 225 -20.29 10.21 -9.67
C HIS A 225 -20.54 11.70 -9.79
N ILE A 226 -21.74 12.08 -10.23
CA ILE A 226 -22.08 13.46 -10.62
C ILE A 226 -21.94 14.44 -9.44
N PRO A 227 -22.44 14.12 -8.21
CA PRO A 227 -22.38 15.06 -7.10
C PRO A 227 -20.96 15.40 -6.63
N THR A 228 -20.03 14.43 -6.67
CA THR A 228 -18.64 14.61 -6.17
C THR A 228 -17.64 14.81 -7.28
N GLY A 229 -18.03 14.64 -8.56
CA GLY A 229 -17.09 14.66 -9.69
C GLY A 229 -16.08 13.49 -9.69
N THR A 230 -16.28 12.50 -8.82
CA THR A 230 -15.37 11.35 -8.70
C THR A 230 -15.46 10.48 -9.94
N VAL A 231 -14.32 10.20 -10.56
CA VAL A 231 -14.21 9.32 -11.73
C VAL A 231 -13.43 8.08 -11.38
N VAL A 232 -13.95 6.92 -11.74
CA VAL A 232 -13.28 5.61 -11.68
C VAL A 232 -13.40 4.92 -13.03
N GLN A 233 -12.44 4.07 -13.35
CA GLN A 233 -12.46 3.32 -14.60
C GLN A 233 -11.89 1.91 -14.37
N CYS A 234 -12.45 0.93 -15.10
CA CYS A 234 -12.01 -0.46 -15.09
C CYS A 234 -12.10 -1.04 -16.50
N GLN A 235 -11.05 -1.71 -16.97
CA GLN A 235 -10.99 -2.31 -18.30
C GLN A 235 -10.33 -3.70 -18.34
N ASN A 236 -10.01 -4.26 -17.18
CA ASN A 236 -9.20 -5.48 -17.05
C ASN A 236 -9.95 -6.75 -17.47
N GLU A 237 -11.27 -6.77 -17.28
CA GLU A 237 -12.08 -7.94 -17.57
C GLU A 237 -12.62 -7.94 -19.01
N ARG A 238 -12.80 -9.14 -19.58
CA ARG A 238 -13.44 -9.30 -20.89
C ARG A 238 -14.94 -8.99 -20.87
N SER A 239 -15.55 -9.09 -19.71
CA SER A 239 -16.97 -8.84 -19.49
C SER A 239 -17.20 -7.39 -19.05
N GLN A 240 -18.00 -6.66 -19.82
CA GLN A 240 -18.46 -5.32 -19.44
C GLN A 240 -19.15 -5.30 -18.07
N PHE A 241 -19.87 -6.38 -17.73
CA PHE A 241 -20.57 -6.50 -16.47
C PHE A 241 -19.60 -6.58 -15.28
N GLN A 242 -18.57 -7.43 -15.38
CA GLN A 242 -17.53 -7.55 -14.35
C GLN A 242 -16.74 -6.24 -14.17
N ASN A 243 -16.41 -5.55 -15.27
CA ASN A 243 -15.78 -4.23 -15.21
C ASN A 243 -16.69 -3.20 -14.53
N LYS A 244 -18.03 -3.27 -14.76
CA LYS A 244 -18.99 -2.40 -14.07
C LYS A 244 -19.00 -2.67 -12.57
N ASP A 245 -19.05 -3.93 -12.15
CA ASP A 245 -19.08 -4.30 -10.73
C ASP A 245 -17.81 -3.86 -10.01
N LYS A 246 -16.64 -4.12 -10.60
CA LYS A 246 -15.36 -3.64 -10.04
C LYS A 246 -15.27 -2.11 -10.01
N ALA A 247 -15.67 -1.44 -11.07
CA ALA A 247 -15.70 0.03 -11.08
C ALA A 247 -16.66 0.58 -10.02
N MET A 248 -17.79 -0.09 -9.77
CA MET A 248 -18.73 0.30 -8.71
C MET A 248 -18.12 0.13 -7.31
N GLN A 249 -17.41 -0.97 -7.05
CA GLN A 249 -16.66 -1.18 -5.81
C GLN A 249 -15.61 -0.09 -5.61
N MET A 250 -14.82 0.21 -6.65
CA MET A 250 -13.83 1.30 -6.62
C MET A 250 -14.47 2.66 -6.33
N LEU A 251 -15.66 2.93 -6.92
CA LEU A 251 -16.39 4.17 -6.66
C LEU A 251 -16.85 4.25 -5.21
N LYS A 252 -17.46 3.19 -4.69
CA LYS A 252 -17.91 3.11 -3.29
C LYS A 252 -16.74 3.34 -2.32
N ALA A 253 -15.61 2.67 -2.54
CA ALA A 253 -14.39 2.85 -1.74
C ALA A 253 -13.90 4.31 -1.76
N LYS A 254 -13.88 4.93 -2.95
CA LYS A 254 -13.44 6.32 -3.09
C LYS A 254 -14.40 7.32 -2.44
N LEU A 255 -15.70 7.11 -2.55
CA LEU A 255 -16.73 7.95 -1.90
C LEU A 255 -16.65 7.82 -0.37
N TYR A 256 -16.39 6.62 0.16
CA TYR A 256 -16.18 6.44 1.58
C TYR A 256 -14.96 7.22 2.10
N LEU A 257 -13.84 7.16 1.40
CA LEU A 257 -12.66 7.96 1.75
C LEU A 257 -12.95 9.45 1.70
N LEU A 258 -13.68 9.93 0.68
CA LEU A 258 -14.11 11.32 0.61
C LEU A 258 -15.01 11.71 1.78
N LYS A 259 -15.92 10.81 2.22
CA LYS A 259 -16.77 11.04 3.40
C LYS A 259 -15.95 11.08 4.69
N GLN A 260 -14.94 10.23 4.80
CA GLN A 260 -13.99 10.24 5.92
C GLN A 260 -13.13 11.52 5.92
N GLU A 261 -12.62 11.92 4.76
CA GLU A 261 -11.87 13.17 4.58
C GLU A 261 -12.73 14.40 4.89
N ALA A 262 -14.00 14.44 4.42
CA ALA A 262 -14.93 15.52 4.72
C ALA A 262 -15.25 15.61 6.23
N ASN A 263 -15.31 14.48 6.93
CA ASN A 263 -15.46 14.47 8.38
C ASN A 263 -14.16 14.89 9.11
N ALA A 264 -13.00 14.51 8.57
CA ALA A 264 -11.69 14.94 9.06
C ALA A 264 -11.43 16.42 8.76
N GLU A 265 -11.90 16.94 7.61
CA GLU A 265 -11.85 18.38 7.28
C GLU A 265 -12.74 19.20 8.21
N LYS A 266 -13.95 18.73 8.55
CA LYS A 266 -14.76 19.37 9.58
C LYS A 266 -14.07 19.45 10.95
N LEU A 267 -13.26 18.44 11.27
CA LEU A 267 -12.40 18.45 12.46
C LEU A 267 -11.12 19.31 12.28
N SER A 268 -10.63 19.43 11.03
CA SER A 268 -9.46 20.23 10.67
C SER A 268 -9.78 21.71 10.49
N ASP A 269 -10.99 22.06 9.99
CA ASP A 269 -11.48 23.45 9.97
C ASP A 269 -11.61 24.03 11.38
N ILE A 270 -11.78 23.18 12.38
CA ILE A 270 -11.64 23.54 13.80
C ILE A 270 -10.17 23.69 14.19
N ARG A 271 -9.19 23.18 13.40
CA ARG A 271 -7.74 23.16 13.69
C ARG A 271 -6.85 23.96 12.74
N GLY A 272 -7.38 24.56 11.64
CA GLY A 272 -6.65 25.48 10.74
C GLY A 272 -5.76 24.81 9.67
N GLU A 273 -5.98 25.28 8.44
CA GLU A 273 -5.24 25.22 7.17
C GLU A 273 -4.85 23.85 6.57
N VAL A 274 -5.54 23.55 5.44
CA VAL A 274 -5.18 22.50 4.48
C VAL A 274 -4.24 23.09 3.41
N LYS A 275 -3.06 22.52 3.24
CA LYS A 275 -2.11 22.91 2.19
C LYS A 275 -2.44 22.19 0.87
N GLU A 276 -2.58 22.96 -0.21
CA GLU A 276 -2.80 22.50 -1.59
C GLU A 276 -1.69 21.57 -2.11
N ILE A 277 -2.05 20.74 -3.12
CA ILE A 277 -1.14 19.82 -3.84
C ILE A 277 -0.10 20.64 -4.62
N GLY A 278 1.03 20.89 -3.97
CA GLY A 278 2.18 21.58 -4.51
C GLY A 278 3.49 20.97 -4.00
N TRP A 279 4.61 21.52 -4.37
CA TRP A 279 5.97 21.11 -4.05
C TRP A 279 6.26 20.76 -2.57
N GLY A 280 5.33 20.97 -1.64
CA GLY A 280 5.45 20.65 -0.21
C GLY A 280 4.93 19.28 0.21
N ASN A 281 4.18 18.57 -0.61
CA ASN A 281 3.45 17.35 -0.19
C ASN A 281 4.10 16.03 -0.63
N GLN A 282 5.38 16.06 -1.05
CA GLN A 282 6.11 14.85 -1.37
C GLN A 282 6.39 14.03 -0.10
N ILE A 283 5.91 12.79 -0.08
CA ILE A 283 6.15 11.88 1.03
C ILE A 283 7.56 11.31 1.00
N ARG A 284 8.08 11.03 -0.23
CA ARG A 284 9.39 10.37 -0.38
C ARG A 284 10.14 10.86 -1.60
N SER A 285 11.44 11.06 -1.44
CA SER A 285 12.35 11.41 -2.53
C SER A 285 13.32 10.27 -2.79
N TYR A 286 13.51 9.96 -4.07
CA TYR A 286 14.44 8.98 -4.59
C TYR A 286 15.49 9.72 -5.41
N VAL A 287 16.71 9.76 -4.95
CA VAL A 287 17.85 10.41 -5.61
C VAL A 287 18.80 9.34 -6.07
N MET A 288 19.08 9.28 -7.39
CA MET A 288 20.01 8.32 -7.98
C MET A 288 21.34 8.98 -8.36
N GLN A 289 21.37 10.29 -8.62
CA GLN A 289 22.55 11.08 -8.92
C GLN A 289 22.47 12.48 -8.33
N PRO A 290 23.59 13.10 -7.89
CA PRO A 290 24.98 12.62 -7.89
C PRO A 290 25.32 11.67 -6.73
N TYR A 291 24.41 11.46 -5.79
CA TYR A 291 24.49 10.49 -4.71
C TYR A 291 23.22 9.65 -4.70
N THR A 292 23.26 8.48 -4.07
CA THR A 292 22.12 7.58 -3.95
C THR A 292 21.46 7.77 -2.58
N MET A 293 20.15 8.03 -2.56
CA MET A 293 19.40 8.20 -1.33
C MET A 293 17.89 8.03 -1.59
N VAL A 294 17.23 7.30 -0.72
CA VAL A 294 15.77 7.35 -0.58
C VAL A 294 15.45 7.89 0.80
N LYS A 295 14.63 8.93 0.88
CA LYS A 295 14.24 9.58 2.12
C LYS A 295 12.75 9.83 2.19
N ASP A 296 12.12 9.36 3.26
CA ASP A 296 10.75 9.71 3.62
C ASP A 296 10.77 11.00 4.47
N HIS A 297 10.05 12.00 4.00
CA HIS A 297 10.05 13.33 4.62
C HIS A 297 9.17 13.42 5.88
N ARG A 298 8.26 12.46 6.08
CA ARG A 298 7.35 12.43 7.23
C ARG A 298 8.01 11.83 8.47
N THR A 299 8.83 10.82 8.25
CA THR A 299 9.45 10.03 9.32
C THR A 299 10.94 10.24 9.44
N ASN A 300 11.54 10.97 8.49
CA ASN A 300 12.99 11.11 8.32
C ASN A 300 13.75 9.77 8.12
N ALA A 301 13.04 8.66 7.89
CA ALA A 301 13.68 7.41 7.54
C ALA A 301 14.40 7.54 6.19
N GLU A 302 15.67 7.11 6.12
CA GLU A 302 16.47 7.23 4.91
C GLU A 302 17.39 6.01 4.72
N THR A 303 17.73 5.73 3.47
CA THR A 303 18.70 4.70 3.09
C THR A 303 19.44 5.11 1.82
N GLY A 304 20.74 4.75 1.73
CA GLY A 304 21.53 4.93 0.52
C GLY A 304 21.35 3.80 -0.51
N ASN A 305 20.74 2.67 -0.12
CA ASN A 305 20.57 1.51 -0.98
C ASN A 305 19.28 1.63 -1.82
N VAL A 306 19.36 2.49 -2.86
CA VAL A 306 18.22 2.75 -3.76
C VAL A 306 17.79 1.50 -4.52
N ASP A 307 18.77 0.66 -4.94
CA ASP A 307 18.48 -0.54 -5.71
C ASP A 307 17.66 -1.55 -4.91
N ALA A 308 17.98 -1.75 -3.63
CA ALA A 308 17.19 -2.62 -2.75
C ALA A 308 15.76 -2.09 -2.56
N VAL A 309 15.57 -0.77 -2.46
CA VAL A 309 14.25 -0.14 -2.37
C VAL A 309 13.46 -0.36 -3.66
N MET A 310 14.09 -0.10 -4.83
CA MET A 310 13.45 -0.30 -6.13
C MET A 310 13.15 -1.77 -6.43
N ASP A 311 13.84 -2.68 -5.76
CA ASP A 311 13.55 -4.12 -5.80
C ASP A 311 12.49 -4.56 -4.77
N GLY A 312 11.74 -3.63 -4.18
CA GLY A 312 10.64 -3.88 -3.26
C GLY A 312 11.02 -3.86 -1.77
N GLY A 313 12.22 -3.41 -1.40
CA GLY A 313 12.67 -3.28 0.00
C GLY A 313 12.14 -2.01 0.67
N ILE A 314 10.82 -1.80 0.70
CA ILE A 314 10.19 -0.58 1.25
C ILE A 314 9.75 -0.71 2.72
N ASP A 315 9.96 -1.86 3.34
CA ASP A 315 9.52 -2.12 4.73
C ASP A 315 10.08 -1.12 5.74
N LEU A 316 11.30 -0.62 5.52
CA LEU A 316 11.89 0.43 6.36
C LEU A 316 10.96 1.65 6.49
N PHE A 317 10.42 2.11 5.36
CA PHE A 317 9.58 3.31 5.31
C PHE A 317 8.16 3.02 5.82
N ILE A 318 7.59 1.88 5.45
CA ILE A 318 6.28 1.43 5.94
C ILE A 318 6.30 1.35 7.47
N ASN A 319 7.30 0.66 8.02
CA ASN A 319 7.43 0.46 9.46
C ASN A 319 7.68 1.77 10.20
N ALA A 320 8.52 2.65 9.65
CA ALA A 320 8.76 3.97 10.23
C ALA A 320 7.48 4.80 10.28
N TYR A 321 6.67 4.77 9.21
CA TYR A 321 5.42 5.50 9.14
C TYR A 321 4.37 4.95 10.11
N LEU A 322 4.22 3.63 10.20
CA LEU A 322 3.29 3.01 11.16
C LEU A 322 3.67 3.33 12.61
N LYS A 323 4.96 3.28 12.95
CA LYS A 323 5.47 3.70 14.26
C LYS A 323 5.19 5.18 14.52
N TRP A 324 5.40 6.05 13.53
CA TRP A 324 5.18 7.50 13.64
C TRP A 324 3.70 7.84 13.92
N ILE A 325 2.75 7.20 13.22
CA ILE A 325 1.31 7.38 13.49
C ILE A 325 0.96 6.90 14.90
N ALA A 326 1.41 5.70 15.28
CA ALA A 326 1.06 5.10 16.57
C ALA A 326 1.59 5.88 17.79
N LEU A 327 2.74 6.53 17.64
CA LEU A 327 3.31 7.34 18.70
C LEU A 327 2.67 8.73 18.81
N GLY A 328 1.74 9.08 17.93
CA GLY A 328 1.10 10.39 17.92
C GLY A 328 2.06 11.55 17.67
N THR A 329 3.28 11.27 17.18
CA THR A 329 4.32 12.28 16.95
C THR A 329 4.03 13.15 15.71
N GLY A 330 2.93 12.87 14.98
CA GLY A 330 2.38 13.80 13.99
C GLY A 330 1.81 15.09 14.60
N ALA A 331 1.81 15.23 15.93
CA ALA A 331 1.25 16.38 16.63
C ALA A 331 2.29 17.18 17.49
N LYS A 332 3.59 16.84 17.45
CA LYS A 332 4.59 17.47 18.36
C LYS A 332 5.93 17.78 17.71
N GLU A 333 5.99 18.28 16.49
CA GLU A 333 7.18 18.99 15.98
C GLU A 333 6.88 20.48 15.67
N GLU A 334 5.92 21.08 16.34
CA GLU A 334 5.68 22.53 16.28
C GLU A 334 6.09 23.27 17.56
N GLU A 335 6.91 22.68 18.43
CA GLU A 335 7.53 23.42 19.55
C GLU A 335 8.94 22.90 19.81
N ALA A 336 9.93 23.36 19.04
CA ALA A 336 11.33 23.54 19.48
C ALA A 336 12.07 24.43 18.49
#